data_e98908eb9eeeb05520db533408f7c46b
#
_entry.id   e98908eb9eeeb05520db533408f7c46b
#
_cell.length_a   1.000
_cell.length_b   1.000
_cell.length_c   1.000
_cell.angle_alpha   90.00
_cell.angle_beta   90.00
_cell.angle_gamma   90.00
#
_symmetry.space_group_name_H-M   'P 1'
#
loop_
_entity.id
_entity.type
_entity.pdbx_description
1 polymer ?
#
loop_
_entity_poly.entity_id
_entity_poly.type
_entity_poly.pdbx_seq_one_letter_code
_entity_poly.pdbx_strand_id
1 'polypeptide(L)'
;LKNIRNYFLNYFSNESHQIVDSSNLVPSNDPTLMFTNSGMVQFKNVFTGLEKKSYKRATTSQKCVRAGGKHNDLENVGYTPRHHTFFEMLGNFSFGDYFKEQAIFLAWKLLTEEFQLPKKKLCVTVYSDDDESFNLWKKIAGLSEDKIIRISTSDNFWSMGDTGPCGPCSEIFYDHGDKLKGGLPGTSNQDGDRYIEIW
;
A
#
# COMPACT_ATOMS: atom_id res chain seq x y z
N LEU A 1 10.28 -14.92 2.94
CA LEU A 1 10.15 -13.86 1.91
C LEU A 1 9.74 -14.43 0.56
N LYS A 2 10.49 -15.39 -0.02
CA LYS A 2 10.15 -15.98 -1.33
C LYS A 2 8.72 -16.53 -1.39
N ASN A 3 8.26 -17.17 -0.34
CA ASN A 3 6.89 -17.72 -0.29
C ASN A 3 5.84 -16.61 -0.28
N ILE A 4 6.02 -15.54 0.50
CA ILE A 4 5.08 -14.40 0.56
C ILE A 4 4.98 -13.74 -0.81
N ARG A 5 6.11 -13.46 -1.48
CA ARG A 5 6.12 -12.89 -2.83
C ARG A 5 5.33 -13.76 -3.81
N ASN A 6 5.62 -15.06 -3.86
CA ASN A 6 4.95 -15.97 -4.78
C ASN A 6 3.44 -16.07 -4.47
N TYR A 7 3.07 -16.12 -3.19
CA TYR A 7 1.67 -16.13 -2.77
C TYR A 7 0.92 -14.90 -3.25
N PHE A 8 1.47 -13.73 -3.01
CA PHE A 8 0.88 -12.46 -3.44
C PHE A 8 0.70 -12.42 -4.97
N LEU A 9 1.76 -12.68 -5.72
CA LEU A 9 1.71 -12.64 -7.18
C LEU A 9 0.72 -13.66 -7.76
N ASN A 10 0.71 -14.89 -7.23
CA ASN A 10 -0.20 -15.93 -7.67
C ASN A 10 -1.66 -15.60 -7.33
N TYR A 11 -1.92 -15.06 -6.13
CA TYR A 11 -3.26 -14.63 -5.72
C TYR A 11 -3.82 -13.62 -6.73
N PHE A 12 -3.09 -12.54 -7.01
CA PHE A 12 -3.54 -11.53 -7.96
C PHE A 12 -3.56 -12.03 -9.41
N SER A 13 -2.67 -12.95 -9.79
CA SER A 13 -2.74 -13.61 -11.11
C SER A 13 -4.04 -14.39 -11.27
N ASN A 14 -4.48 -15.10 -10.23
CA ASN A 14 -5.77 -15.81 -10.24
C ASN A 14 -6.97 -14.85 -10.31
N GLU A 15 -6.80 -13.61 -9.86
CA GLU A 15 -7.77 -12.51 -9.97
C GLU A 15 -7.55 -11.67 -11.26
N SER A 16 -6.98 -12.31 -12.30
CA SER A 16 -6.80 -11.76 -13.66
C SER A 16 -5.82 -10.57 -13.75
N HIS A 17 -4.84 -10.49 -12.85
CA HIS A 17 -3.74 -9.53 -12.95
C HIS A 17 -2.57 -10.11 -13.72
N GLN A 18 -2.04 -9.34 -14.67
CA GLN A 18 -0.79 -9.70 -15.34
C GLN A 18 0.37 -9.59 -14.35
N ILE A 19 1.13 -10.66 -14.16
CA ILE A 19 2.40 -10.59 -13.42
C ILE A 19 3.39 -9.78 -14.26
N VAL A 20 3.92 -8.71 -13.69
CA VAL A 20 4.89 -7.82 -14.34
C VAL A 20 6.17 -7.81 -13.51
N ASP A 21 7.30 -7.95 -14.18
CA ASP A 21 8.60 -7.93 -13.55
C ASP A 21 8.91 -6.57 -12.89
N SER A 22 9.76 -6.59 -11.88
CA SER A 22 10.30 -5.36 -11.28
C SER A 22 11.03 -4.54 -12.33
N SER A 23 10.70 -3.27 -12.42
CA SER A 23 11.52 -2.33 -13.21
C SER A 23 12.88 -2.10 -12.55
N ASN A 24 13.77 -1.44 -13.27
CA ASN A 24 15.10 -1.11 -12.78
C ASN A 24 15.04 -0.17 -11.57
N LEU A 25 15.96 -0.33 -10.62
CA LEU A 25 16.09 0.57 -9.47
C LEU A 25 16.43 2.00 -9.86
N VAL A 26 17.24 2.18 -10.91
CA VAL A 26 17.51 3.48 -11.50
C VAL A 26 16.55 3.66 -12.68
N PRO A 27 15.53 4.53 -12.55
CA PRO A 27 14.57 4.75 -13.63
C PRO A 27 15.26 5.44 -14.81
N SER A 28 15.12 4.87 -16.01
CA SER A 28 15.74 5.40 -17.22
C SER A 28 14.98 6.59 -17.82
N ASN A 29 13.71 6.75 -17.48
CA ASN A 29 12.80 7.68 -18.15
C ASN A 29 12.13 8.69 -17.20
N ASP A 30 12.58 8.81 -15.97
CA ASP A 30 12.06 9.77 -15.00
C ASP A 30 13.21 10.57 -14.37
N PRO A 31 13.50 11.79 -14.86
CA PRO A 31 14.57 12.63 -14.33
C PRO A 31 14.26 13.20 -12.94
N THR A 32 13.03 13.04 -12.45
CA THR A 32 12.60 13.53 -11.13
C THR A 32 12.95 12.55 -10.01
N LEU A 33 13.30 11.30 -10.34
CA LEU A 33 13.58 10.25 -9.39
C LEU A 33 15.01 9.71 -9.57
N MET A 34 15.77 9.70 -8.49
CA MET A 34 17.09 9.04 -8.46
C MET A 34 16.93 7.52 -8.43
N PHE A 35 15.97 7.02 -7.66
CA PHE A 35 15.67 5.60 -7.54
C PHE A 35 14.16 5.35 -7.64
N THR A 36 13.78 4.16 -8.10
CA THR A 36 12.42 3.64 -7.98
C THR A 36 12.11 3.45 -6.51
N ASN A 37 11.15 4.20 -5.97
CA ASN A 37 10.80 4.26 -4.55
C ASN A 37 9.43 3.66 -4.23
N SER A 38 8.68 3.27 -5.26
CA SER A 38 7.38 2.60 -5.10
C SER A 38 7.03 1.73 -6.31
N GLY A 39 6.10 0.80 -6.12
CA GLY A 39 5.61 -0.08 -7.18
C GLY A 39 4.91 0.63 -8.32
N MET A 40 4.38 1.82 -8.07
CA MET A 40 3.65 2.60 -9.05
C MET A 40 4.56 3.29 -10.08
N VAL A 41 5.84 3.50 -9.78
CA VAL A 41 6.74 4.29 -10.62
C VAL A 41 6.79 3.77 -12.06
N GLN A 42 6.88 2.46 -12.26
CA GLN A 42 6.90 1.87 -13.60
C GLN A 42 5.59 2.05 -14.39
N PHE A 43 4.49 2.36 -13.71
CA PHE A 43 3.17 2.55 -14.31
C PHE A 43 2.73 4.02 -14.38
N LYS A 44 3.61 4.97 -14.01
CA LYS A 44 3.30 6.41 -14.01
C LYS A 44 2.68 6.86 -15.33
N ASN A 45 3.29 6.49 -16.46
CA ASN A 45 2.81 6.86 -17.79
C ASN A 45 1.48 6.19 -18.16
N VAL A 46 1.18 5.03 -17.59
CA VAL A 46 -0.12 4.36 -17.78
C VAL A 46 -1.20 5.14 -17.05
N PHE A 47 -0.97 5.53 -15.80
CA PHE A 47 -1.91 6.31 -15.01
C PHE A 47 -2.15 7.73 -15.55
N THR A 48 -1.13 8.34 -16.16
CA THR A 48 -1.27 9.66 -16.81
C THR A 48 -1.83 9.57 -18.23
N GLY A 49 -2.07 8.36 -18.76
CA GLY A 49 -2.58 8.15 -20.11
C GLY A 49 -1.55 8.31 -21.24
N LEU A 50 -0.28 8.53 -20.90
CA LEU A 50 0.81 8.66 -21.89
C LEU A 50 1.26 7.31 -22.47
N GLU A 51 0.96 6.21 -21.79
CA GLU A 51 1.25 4.86 -22.21
C GLU A 51 0.01 3.97 -22.12
N LYS A 52 -0.16 3.06 -23.08
CA LYS A 52 -1.22 2.03 -23.04
C LYS A 52 -0.59 0.66 -22.93
N LYS A 53 -1.13 -0.16 -22.03
CA LYS A 53 -0.76 -1.58 -21.90
C LYS A 53 -1.84 -2.45 -22.55
N SER A 54 -1.48 -3.67 -22.93
CA SER A 54 -2.42 -4.68 -23.44
C SER A 54 -3.28 -5.31 -22.33
N TYR A 55 -2.95 -5.06 -21.08
CA TYR A 55 -3.66 -5.53 -19.89
C TYR A 55 -4.21 -4.35 -19.07
N LYS A 56 -5.31 -4.59 -18.35
CA LYS A 56 -5.94 -3.60 -17.48
C LYS A 56 -5.65 -3.79 -16.01
N ARG A 57 -5.06 -4.93 -15.63
CA ARG A 57 -4.66 -5.25 -14.25
C ARG A 57 -3.22 -5.74 -14.23
N ALA A 58 -2.46 -5.33 -13.24
CA ALA A 58 -1.11 -5.81 -13.06
C ALA A 58 -0.83 -6.14 -11.59
N THR A 59 0.09 -7.07 -11.36
CA THR A 59 0.68 -7.34 -10.05
C THR A 59 2.18 -7.46 -10.18
N THR A 60 2.91 -6.95 -9.19
CA THR A 60 4.37 -6.93 -9.22
C THR A 60 4.97 -7.00 -7.82
N SER A 61 6.19 -7.47 -7.72
CA SER A 61 7.07 -7.31 -6.56
C SER A 61 8.20 -6.37 -6.97
N GLN A 62 7.99 -5.07 -6.80
CA GLN A 62 8.91 -4.03 -7.25
C GLN A 62 10.05 -3.82 -6.25
N LYS A 63 11.28 -3.92 -6.73
CA LYS A 63 12.47 -3.51 -5.97
C LYS A 63 12.50 -2.00 -5.83
N CYS A 64 12.65 -1.53 -4.59
CA CYS A 64 12.60 -0.11 -4.26
C CYS A 64 13.78 0.31 -3.40
N VAL A 65 14.19 1.58 -3.53
CA VAL A 65 15.16 2.24 -2.66
C VAL A 65 14.57 3.55 -2.14
N ARG A 66 14.61 3.74 -0.81
CA ARG A 66 14.21 4.97 -0.12
C ARG A 66 15.37 5.49 0.72
N ALA A 67 16.31 6.17 0.05
CA ALA A 67 17.54 6.71 0.65
C ALA A 67 17.80 8.15 0.20
N GLY A 68 16.76 8.98 0.19
CA GLY A 68 16.82 10.37 -0.20
C GLY A 68 15.56 10.83 -0.97
N GLY A 69 15.43 12.12 -1.16
CA GLY A 69 14.27 12.72 -1.84
C GLY A 69 13.00 12.75 -0.98
N LYS A 70 11.84 12.75 -1.63
CA LYS A 70 10.54 12.91 -0.97
C LYS A 70 10.18 11.75 -0.03
N HIS A 71 10.58 10.53 -0.39
CA HIS A 71 10.40 9.33 0.44
C HIS A 71 11.77 8.88 0.92
N ASN A 72 12.17 9.36 2.08
CA ASN A 72 13.47 9.07 2.67
C ASN A 72 13.29 8.37 4.01
N ASP A 73 13.66 7.10 4.08
CA ASP A 73 13.63 6.31 5.31
C ASP A 73 14.99 6.25 6.02
N LEU A 74 16.00 6.94 5.48
CA LEU A 74 17.40 6.79 5.90
C LEU A 74 17.62 7.08 7.40
N GLU A 75 16.90 8.06 7.93
CA GLU A 75 16.98 8.43 9.35
C GLU A 75 16.40 7.37 10.29
N ASN A 76 15.52 6.51 9.79
CA ASN A 76 14.85 5.45 10.56
C ASN A 76 15.51 4.07 10.38
N VAL A 77 16.36 3.91 9.35
CA VAL A 77 17.05 2.64 9.07
C VAL A 77 18.04 2.32 10.20
N GLY A 78 17.90 1.11 10.78
CA GLY A 78 18.69 0.66 11.93
C GLY A 78 18.14 1.09 13.30
N TYR A 79 17.16 2.00 13.34
CA TYR A 79 16.50 2.43 14.56
C TYR A 79 15.11 1.82 14.74
N THR A 80 14.49 1.39 13.66
CA THR A 80 13.21 0.69 13.68
C THR A 80 13.32 -0.66 12.97
N PRO A 81 12.50 -1.66 13.32
CA PRO A 81 12.54 -2.97 12.66
C PRO A 81 11.89 -2.97 11.26
N ARG A 82 11.19 -1.90 10.88
CA ARG A 82 10.34 -1.83 9.67
C ARG A 82 10.89 -0.94 8.54
N HIS A 83 11.89 -0.09 8.79
CA HIS A 83 12.48 0.79 7.78
C HIS A 83 13.75 0.19 7.18
N HIS A 84 13.79 0.12 5.87
CA HIS A 84 14.92 -0.41 5.09
C HIS A 84 15.22 0.53 3.91
N THR A 85 16.51 0.70 3.58
CA THR A 85 16.90 1.47 2.39
C THR A 85 16.50 0.77 1.11
N PHE A 86 16.65 -0.56 1.07
CA PHE A 86 16.26 -1.43 -0.02
C PHE A 86 15.19 -2.43 0.44
N PHE A 87 14.11 -2.53 -0.31
CA PHE A 87 13.00 -3.45 -0.03
C PHE A 87 12.25 -3.81 -1.31
N GLU A 88 11.36 -4.79 -1.23
CA GLU A 88 10.43 -5.12 -2.29
C GLU A 88 9.03 -4.66 -1.89
N MET A 89 8.37 -3.91 -2.78
CA MET A 89 6.98 -3.50 -2.61
C MET A 89 6.08 -4.39 -3.43
N LEU A 90 5.22 -5.14 -2.76
CA LEU A 90 4.18 -5.93 -3.39
C LEU A 90 3.05 -5.00 -3.83
N GLY A 91 2.63 -5.08 -5.07
CA GLY A 91 1.64 -4.17 -5.62
C GLY A 91 0.65 -4.85 -6.55
N ASN A 92 -0.61 -4.40 -6.49
CA ASN A 92 -1.66 -4.70 -7.44
C ASN A 92 -2.22 -3.41 -8.00
N PHE A 93 -2.49 -3.38 -9.31
CA PHE A 93 -2.83 -2.18 -10.06
C PHE A 93 -4.02 -2.45 -10.95
N SER A 94 -4.93 -1.47 -11.01
CA SER A 94 -6.07 -1.44 -11.93
C SER A 94 -5.97 -0.18 -12.80
N PHE A 95 -5.95 -0.37 -14.10
CA PHE A 95 -5.89 0.72 -15.08
C PHE A 95 -7.28 0.98 -15.65
N GLY A 96 -8.16 1.54 -14.81
CA GLY A 96 -9.53 1.85 -15.18
C GLY A 96 -10.45 0.62 -15.34
N ASP A 97 -10.16 -0.49 -14.64
CA ASP A 97 -10.94 -1.72 -14.69
C ASP A 97 -11.78 -1.93 -13.43
N TYR A 98 -11.18 -1.80 -12.26
CA TYR A 98 -11.89 -1.77 -10.98
C TYR A 98 -11.42 -0.59 -10.13
N PHE A 99 -12.16 -0.27 -9.07
CA PHE A 99 -11.85 0.80 -8.15
C PHE A 99 -11.98 0.33 -6.69
N LYS A 100 -12.37 1.19 -5.77
CA LYS A 100 -12.30 0.98 -4.30
C LYS A 100 -12.96 -0.33 -3.82
N GLU A 101 -14.18 -0.64 -4.27
CA GLU A 101 -14.91 -1.82 -3.78
C GLU A 101 -14.14 -3.10 -4.04
N GLN A 102 -13.69 -3.30 -5.26
CA GLN A 102 -12.92 -4.49 -5.64
C GLN A 102 -11.52 -4.48 -4.98
N ALA A 103 -10.86 -3.33 -4.90
CA ALA A 103 -9.56 -3.21 -4.25
C ALA A 103 -9.63 -3.61 -2.77
N ILE A 104 -10.59 -3.08 -2.04
CA ILE A 104 -10.82 -3.41 -0.62
C ILE A 104 -11.16 -4.90 -0.45
N PHE A 105 -12.03 -5.43 -1.31
CA PHE A 105 -12.40 -6.85 -1.27
C PHE A 105 -11.17 -7.75 -1.46
N LEU A 106 -10.36 -7.49 -2.48
CA LEU A 106 -9.17 -8.30 -2.79
C LEU A 106 -8.12 -8.22 -1.68
N ALA A 107 -7.84 -7.01 -1.16
CA ALA A 107 -6.90 -6.84 -0.05
C ALA A 107 -7.37 -7.57 1.20
N TRP A 108 -8.64 -7.39 1.58
CA TRP A 108 -9.20 -8.02 2.78
C TRP A 108 -9.21 -9.54 2.69
N LYS A 109 -9.63 -10.08 1.55
CA LYS A 109 -9.63 -11.51 1.29
C LYS A 109 -8.22 -12.10 1.38
N LEU A 110 -7.24 -11.48 0.72
CA LEU A 110 -5.85 -11.94 0.78
C LEU A 110 -5.33 -12.01 2.22
N LEU A 111 -5.54 -10.95 2.99
CA LEU A 111 -5.01 -10.89 4.36
C LEU A 111 -5.74 -11.84 5.32
N THR A 112 -7.06 -11.95 5.23
CA THR A 112 -7.85 -12.68 6.23
C THR A 112 -8.15 -14.13 5.87
N GLU A 113 -8.20 -14.47 4.59
CA GLU A 113 -8.50 -15.84 4.14
C GLU A 113 -7.23 -16.56 3.70
N GLU A 114 -6.43 -15.94 2.83
CA GLU A 114 -5.22 -16.60 2.31
C GLU A 114 -4.06 -16.55 3.32
N PHE A 115 -3.77 -15.39 3.91
CA PHE A 115 -2.75 -15.26 4.95
C PHE A 115 -3.26 -15.56 6.36
N GLN A 116 -4.57 -15.77 6.52
CA GLN A 116 -5.22 -16.15 7.78
C GLN A 116 -4.91 -15.22 8.95
N LEU A 117 -4.75 -13.91 8.68
CA LEU A 117 -4.57 -12.94 9.74
C LEU A 117 -5.85 -12.79 10.57
N PRO A 118 -5.75 -12.76 11.91
CA PRO A 118 -6.93 -12.64 12.76
C PRO A 118 -7.61 -11.28 12.58
N LYS A 119 -8.83 -11.25 12.08
CA LYS A 119 -9.63 -10.02 11.83
C LYS A 119 -9.67 -9.07 13.04
N LYS A 120 -9.72 -9.62 14.26
CA LYS A 120 -9.72 -8.83 15.51
C LYS A 120 -8.48 -7.98 15.72
N LYS A 121 -7.36 -8.34 15.09
CA LYS A 121 -6.09 -7.63 15.15
C LYS A 121 -5.90 -6.61 14.02
N LEU A 122 -6.87 -6.49 13.15
CA LEU A 122 -6.82 -5.55 12.04
C LEU A 122 -7.65 -4.31 12.34
N CYS A 123 -7.12 -3.17 11.96
CA CYS A 123 -7.85 -1.92 11.81
C CYS A 123 -7.45 -1.25 10.51
N VAL A 124 -8.24 -0.31 10.06
CA VAL A 124 -8.02 0.38 8.79
C VAL A 124 -8.06 1.89 8.98
N THR A 125 -7.36 2.60 8.11
CA THR A 125 -7.47 4.04 8.00
C THR A 125 -8.14 4.42 6.69
N VAL A 126 -8.82 5.55 6.68
CA VAL A 126 -9.39 6.18 5.49
C VAL A 126 -9.13 7.68 5.56
N TYR A 127 -9.03 8.34 4.42
CA TYR A 127 -9.00 9.79 4.40
C TYR A 127 -10.29 10.37 4.99
N SER A 128 -10.22 11.48 5.73
CA SER A 128 -11.33 12.01 6.53
C SER A 128 -12.61 12.21 5.73
N ASP A 129 -12.50 12.63 4.48
CA ASP A 129 -13.61 12.96 3.60
C ASP A 129 -14.01 11.81 2.66
N ASP A 130 -13.35 10.65 2.79
CA ASP A 130 -13.64 9.48 1.96
C ASP A 130 -14.72 8.59 2.59
N ASP A 131 -15.97 9.06 2.55
CA ASP A 131 -17.12 8.31 3.04
C ASP A 131 -17.38 7.02 2.27
N GLU A 132 -17.02 6.99 0.99
CA GLU A 132 -17.14 5.79 0.17
C GLU A 132 -16.28 4.65 0.72
N SER A 133 -14.98 4.88 0.93
CA SER A 133 -14.09 3.87 1.51
C SER A 133 -14.52 3.47 2.92
N PHE A 134 -14.95 4.42 3.75
CA PHE A 134 -15.46 4.13 5.09
C PHE A 134 -16.63 3.13 5.05
N ASN A 135 -17.61 3.39 4.20
CA ASN A 135 -18.79 2.53 4.07
C ASN A 135 -18.46 1.18 3.43
N LEU A 136 -17.52 1.15 2.48
CA LEU A 136 -17.06 -0.09 1.86
C LEU A 136 -16.34 -1.00 2.88
N TRP A 137 -15.49 -0.44 3.75
CA TRP A 137 -14.87 -1.21 4.84
C TRP A 137 -15.89 -1.80 5.80
N LYS A 138 -16.93 -1.06 6.17
CA LYS A 138 -18.04 -1.61 6.98
C LYS A 138 -18.75 -2.75 6.26
N LYS A 139 -19.07 -2.56 4.98
CA LYS A 139 -19.82 -3.55 4.17
C LYS A 139 -19.01 -4.82 3.90
N ILE A 140 -17.76 -4.68 3.47
CA ILE A 140 -16.94 -5.80 2.96
C ILE A 140 -16.22 -6.52 4.10
N ALA A 141 -15.56 -5.77 4.98
CA ALA A 141 -14.76 -6.33 6.06
C ALA A 141 -15.59 -6.65 7.32
N GLY A 142 -16.79 -6.07 7.44
CA GLY A 142 -17.61 -6.19 8.64
C GLY A 142 -16.99 -5.52 9.86
N LEU A 143 -16.13 -4.52 9.65
CA LEU A 143 -15.48 -3.79 10.72
C LEU A 143 -16.46 -2.86 11.43
N SER A 144 -16.33 -2.78 12.76
CA SER A 144 -16.98 -1.76 13.58
C SER A 144 -16.34 -0.38 13.35
N GLU A 145 -17.08 0.68 13.62
CA GLU A 145 -16.62 2.05 13.33
C GLU A 145 -15.35 2.43 14.09
N ASP A 146 -15.14 1.90 15.28
CA ASP A 146 -13.93 2.09 16.08
C ASP A 146 -12.67 1.46 15.46
N LYS A 147 -12.84 0.58 14.47
CA LYS A 147 -11.76 -0.04 13.69
C LYS A 147 -11.51 0.62 12.33
N ILE A 148 -12.27 1.65 11.99
CA ILE A 148 -12.12 2.42 10.75
C ILE A 148 -11.80 3.87 11.13
N ILE A 149 -10.53 4.21 11.08
CA ILE A 149 -9.99 5.46 11.61
C ILE A 149 -9.92 6.50 10.49
N ARG A 150 -10.53 7.67 10.70
CA ARG A 150 -10.47 8.78 9.75
C ARG A 150 -9.24 9.64 10.02
N ILE A 151 -8.44 9.87 9.00
CA ILE A 151 -7.22 10.68 9.06
C ILE A 151 -7.31 11.82 8.06
N SER A 152 -7.11 13.05 8.53
CA SER A 152 -7.18 14.27 7.71
C SER A 152 -5.82 14.76 7.21
N THR A 153 -4.74 14.12 7.64
CA THR A 153 -3.38 14.49 7.26
C THR A 153 -2.97 13.85 5.93
N SER A 154 -1.78 14.20 5.46
CA SER A 154 -1.16 13.61 4.27
C SER A 154 -0.88 12.09 4.40
N ASP A 155 -1.00 11.53 5.60
CA ASP A 155 -0.78 10.09 5.81
C ASP A 155 -1.79 9.26 5.00
N ASN A 156 -3.03 9.71 4.90
CA ASN A 156 -4.05 9.09 4.06
C ASN A 156 -4.40 9.86 2.77
N PHE A 157 -3.52 10.78 2.33
CA PHE A 157 -3.64 11.41 1.01
C PHE A 157 -2.31 11.30 0.28
N TRP A 158 -2.22 10.33 -0.60
CA TRP A 158 -1.00 10.06 -1.36
C TRP A 158 -0.82 11.01 -2.54
N SER A 159 0.42 11.39 -2.81
CA SER A 159 0.80 12.10 -4.03
C SER A 159 2.14 11.63 -4.54
N MET A 160 2.27 11.46 -5.85
CA MET A 160 3.52 11.01 -6.49
C MET A 160 4.62 12.07 -6.41
N GLY A 161 4.25 13.35 -6.50
CA GLY A 161 5.13 14.49 -6.53
C GLY A 161 4.34 15.79 -6.56
N ASP A 162 4.99 16.89 -6.99
CA ASP A 162 4.33 18.18 -7.14
C ASP A 162 3.29 18.16 -8.25
N THR A 163 3.48 17.28 -9.23
CA THR A 163 2.54 17.01 -10.33
C THR A 163 2.41 15.50 -10.53
N GLY A 164 1.27 15.05 -11.05
CA GLY A 164 1.02 13.65 -11.35
C GLY A 164 -0.13 13.05 -10.53
N PRO A 165 -0.26 11.74 -10.52
CA PRO A 165 -1.33 11.06 -9.77
C PRO A 165 -1.27 11.35 -8.28
N CYS A 166 -2.43 11.62 -7.71
CA CYS A 166 -2.63 11.79 -6.27
C CYS A 166 -4.06 11.42 -5.90
N GLY A 167 -4.31 11.18 -4.63
CA GLY A 167 -5.65 10.90 -4.14
C GLY A 167 -5.67 10.37 -2.71
N PRO A 168 -6.89 10.26 -2.14
CA PRO A 168 -7.07 9.61 -0.85
C PRO A 168 -6.65 8.14 -0.91
N CYS A 169 -6.06 7.65 0.15
CA CYS A 169 -5.72 6.25 0.33
C CYS A 169 -6.39 5.67 1.57
N SER A 170 -6.43 4.36 1.61
CA SER A 170 -6.89 3.58 2.74
C SER A 170 -5.84 2.52 3.05
N GLU A 171 -5.53 2.33 4.31
CA GLU A 171 -4.45 1.47 4.77
C GLU A 171 -4.96 0.43 5.74
N ILE A 172 -4.28 -0.70 5.85
CA ILE A 172 -4.61 -1.76 6.81
C ILE A 172 -3.44 -1.92 7.77
N PHE A 173 -3.74 -1.87 9.07
CA PHE A 173 -2.77 -2.03 10.14
C PHE A 173 -3.02 -3.32 10.92
N TYR A 174 -1.92 -3.90 11.39
CA TYR A 174 -1.95 -5.07 12.27
C TYR A 174 -1.53 -4.68 13.69
N ASP A 175 -2.38 -5.00 14.67
CA ASP A 175 -2.11 -4.81 16.10
C ASP A 175 -1.29 -5.99 16.65
N HIS A 176 -0.01 -5.74 16.94
CA HIS A 176 0.89 -6.71 17.57
C HIS A 176 0.61 -6.93 19.06
N GLY A 177 -0.26 -6.11 19.65
CA GLY A 177 -0.71 -6.22 21.03
C GLY A 177 -0.03 -5.23 21.99
N ASP A 178 -0.57 -5.18 23.19
CA ASP A 178 -0.26 -4.18 24.23
C ASP A 178 1.13 -4.27 24.85
N LYS A 179 1.87 -5.34 24.56
CA LYS A 179 3.27 -5.51 24.98
C LYS A 179 4.22 -4.60 24.21
N LEU A 180 3.82 -4.11 23.06
CA LEU A 180 4.57 -3.16 22.25
C LEU A 180 4.05 -1.74 22.45
N LYS A 181 4.97 -0.77 22.41
CA LYS A 181 4.61 0.66 22.46
C LYS A 181 3.99 1.10 21.15
N GLY A 182 3.05 2.01 21.21
CA GLY A 182 2.38 2.63 20.07
C GLY A 182 0.88 2.75 20.27
N GLY A 183 0.31 3.79 19.71
CA GLY A 183 -1.12 4.05 19.69
C GLY A 183 -1.76 3.68 18.35
N LEU A 184 -3.06 3.81 18.28
CA LEU A 184 -3.81 3.70 17.02
C LEU A 184 -3.28 4.72 16.01
N PRO A 185 -3.30 4.40 14.71
CA PRO A 185 -3.02 5.37 13.65
C PRO A 185 -3.84 6.66 13.85
N GLY A 186 -3.23 7.81 13.57
CA GLY A 186 -3.83 9.12 13.79
C GLY A 186 -3.73 9.66 15.23
N THR A 187 -3.16 8.91 16.18
CA THR A 187 -2.91 9.39 17.54
C THR A 187 -1.49 9.92 17.72
N SER A 188 -1.28 10.75 18.75
CA SER A 188 0.04 11.37 19.02
C SER A 188 1.17 10.38 19.32
N ASN A 189 0.86 9.14 19.59
CA ASN A 189 1.83 8.05 19.88
C ASN A 189 1.76 6.92 18.83
N GLN A 190 1.31 7.22 17.61
CA GLN A 190 1.23 6.25 16.51
C GLN A 190 2.57 5.66 16.07
N ASP A 191 3.68 6.37 16.29
CA ASP A 191 5.02 5.99 15.80
C ASP A 191 5.66 4.76 16.47
N GLY A 192 4.92 4.09 17.36
CA GLY A 192 5.38 2.85 17.98
C GLY A 192 5.28 1.63 17.07
N ASP A 193 5.78 0.50 17.56
CA ASP A 193 5.80 -0.78 16.81
C ASP A 193 4.55 -1.65 17.06
N ARG A 194 3.53 -1.13 17.73
CA ARG A 194 2.30 -1.88 18.02
C ARG A 194 1.42 -2.03 16.79
N TYR A 195 1.12 -0.92 16.12
CA TYR A 195 0.29 -0.92 14.92
C TYR A 195 1.18 -0.74 13.70
N ILE A 196 1.34 -1.81 12.94
CA ILE A 196 2.18 -1.80 11.74
C ILE A 196 1.30 -1.83 10.49
N GLU A 197 1.52 -0.87 9.61
CA GLU A 197 0.92 -0.85 8.28
C GLU A 197 1.39 -2.07 7.50
N ILE A 198 0.44 -2.82 6.98
CA ILE A 198 0.69 -4.04 6.20
C ILE A 198 0.11 -3.97 4.79
N TRP A 199 -0.68 -2.91 4.51
CA TRP A 199 -1.27 -2.66 3.20
C TRP A 199 -1.50 -1.18 2.98
#